data_6fcb3637d5547b5ea3f1a1f371b30ecf
#
_entry.id   6fcb3637d5547b5ea3f1a1f371b30ecf
#
_cell.length_a   1.000
_cell.length_b   1.000
_cell.length_c   1.000
_cell.angle_alpha   90.00
_cell.angle_beta   90.00
_cell.angle_gamma   90.00
#
_symmetry.space_group_name_H-M   'P 1'
#
loop_
_entity.id
_entity.type
_entity.pdbx_description
1 polymer ?
#
loop_
_entity_poly.entity_id
_entity_poly.type
_entity_poly.pdbx_seq_one_letter_code
_entity_poly.pdbx_strand_id
1 'polypeptide(L)'
;MAGTTIDIESIIDPHSLAVDISNRWSSWNNARSEKIKEWKELRNYIYATDTRTTSNNKLPWSNSTTTPKLTQIADNLHANYFAALFPQKRWFRFEATDAESDVKIKRDIIQAYMQNKVRQSDFVNTTSKLINDYIQYGNCFATVDYQRKITTFEDGDRIVNYVGPKLVRISPFDICFNPVAAEFADTPKIIRSILTLGEVQRMVETAPDKEYMADIFNKMLGNRGAAKGNEVDVNKSEGFIADGFSNLTDYYESDYVEILTFYGDIYDTKSGKFLNNRIITIVDRAYVLSNEENPSYLGRDPIFHVGWRDRPDNLYSMGPLDNLVGMQYRLDHLENLKADVFDQIAYPVLKIRGDVEDFDFEPNARIYLGDEGDVGYLVPDSTALNADFQIQNLEAKMEMMAGAPREAMGIRSAGEKTAFEVNQLMTAAGRIFQHKTAHFERVFLEPILNAMLEVARRNMDYEDTAKVLNEDTGLYFFTQITRDDIKANGKIIPMGARHFAERAQRVQNLTTMYQIKASDPTIGSHLSGK
;
A
#
# COMPACT_ATOMS: atom_id res chain seq x y z
N MET A 1 17.54 -13.13 -21.83
CA MET A 1 16.44 -12.22 -22.21
C MET A 1 16.99 -10.81 -22.10
N ALA A 2 16.83 -9.97 -23.09
CA ALA A 2 17.28 -8.60 -23.02
C ALA A 2 16.39 -7.86 -22.01
N GLY A 3 16.97 -7.47 -20.89
CA GLY A 3 16.31 -6.55 -19.97
C GLY A 3 15.90 -5.29 -20.73
N THR A 4 14.85 -4.63 -20.29
CA THR A 4 14.43 -3.35 -20.86
C THR A 4 15.50 -2.31 -20.54
N THR A 5 16.32 -1.96 -21.53
CA THR A 5 17.35 -0.94 -21.42
C THR A 5 16.75 0.42 -21.80
N ILE A 6 17.14 1.48 -21.10
CA ILE A 6 16.77 2.83 -21.48
C ILE A 6 17.83 3.41 -22.42
N ASP A 7 17.39 3.91 -23.58
CA ASP A 7 18.23 4.67 -24.50
C ASP A 7 18.33 6.13 -24.04
N ILE A 8 19.56 6.60 -23.85
CA ILE A 8 19.88 7.96 -23.43
C ILE A 8 20.76 8.61 -24.50
N GLU A 9 20.59 9.91 -24.73
CA GLU A 9 21.37 10.63 -25.74
C GLU A 9 22.82 10.89 -25.34
N SER A 10 23.09 11.11 -24.03
CA SER A 10 24.45 11.33 -23.55
C SER A 10 24.59 11.04 -22.05
N ILE A 11 25.50 10.10 -21.72
CA ILE A 11 25.87 9.82 -20.31
C ILE A 11 26.97 10.79 -19.84
N ILE A 12 27.77 11.33 -20.77
CA ILE A 12 28.96 12.15 -20.47
C ILE A 12 28.52 13.55 -19.98
N ASP A 13 27.42 14.06 -20.51
CA ASP A 13 26.86 15.34 -20.06
C ASP A 13 25.82 15.11 -18.95
N PRO A 14 26.12 15.47 -17.70
CA PRO A 14 25.19 15.28 -16.60
C PRO A 14 23.86 15.99 -16.78
N HIS A 15 23.83 17.14 -17.45
CA HIS A 15 22.60 17.86 -17.71
C HIS A 15 21.67 17.11 -18.67
N SER A 16 22.19 16.63 -19.79
CA SER A 16 21.45 15.78 -20.74
C SER A 16 20.92 14.53 -20.05
N LEU A 17 21.74 13.87 -19.23
CA LEU A 17 21.34 12.69 -18.48
C LEU A 17 20.16 12.97 -17.53
N ALA A 18 20.20 14.10 -16.79
CA ALA A 18 19.11 14.50 -15.91
C ALA A 18 17.82 14.78 -16.68
N VAL A 19 17.91 15.45 -17.82
CA VAL A 19 16.76 15.74 -18.69
C VAL A 19 16.17 14.45 -19.27
N ASP A 20 16.99 13.51 -19.74
CA ASP A 20 16.51 12.25 -20.29
C ASP A 20 15.77 11.40 -19.24
N ILE A 21 16.30 11.30 -18.03
CA ILE A 21 15.62 10.59 -16.92
C ILE A 21 14.31 11.30 -16.54
N SER A 22 14.33 12.64 -16.48
CA SER A 22 13.12 13.43 -16.20
C SER A 22 12.03 13.24 -17.27
N ASN A 23 12.41 13.21 -18.54
CA ASN A 23 11.49 12.94 -19.64
C ASN A 23 10.90 11.54 -19.56
N ARG A 24 11.69 10.53 -19.17
CA ARG A 24 11.20 9.17 -18.95
C ARG A 24 10.21 9.11 -17.79
N TRP A 25 10.51 9.76 -16.68
CA TRP A 25 9.56 9.89 -15.57
C TRP A 25 8.23 10.47 -16.05
N SER A 26 8.27 11.61 -16.74
CA SER A 26 7.08 12.29 -17.24
C SER A 26 6.29 11.42 -18.22
N SER A 27 6.97 10.75 -19.16
CA SER A 27 6.34 9.84 -20.12
C SER A 27 5.64 8.66 -19.43
N TRP A 28 6.30 7.99 -18.51
CA TRP A 28 5.72 6.85 -17.79
C TRP A 28 4.62 7.25 -16.82
N ASN A 29 4.77 8.42 -16.16
CA ASN A 29 3.75 8.94 -15.29
C ASN A 29 2.48 9.34 -16.04
N ASN A 30 2.63 9.95 -17.22
CA ASN A 30 1.51 10.28 -18.10
C ASN A 30 0.82 9.03 -18.65
N ALA A 31 1.57 7.99 -19.01
CA ALA A 31 1.01 6.72 -19.49
C ALA A 31 0.09 6.03 -18.47
N ARG A 32 0.30 6.24 -17.17
CA ARG A 32 -0.55 5.71 -16.09
C ARG A 32 -1.55 6.71 -15.52
N SER A 33 -1.73 7.89 -16.13
CA SER A 33 -2.57 8.97 -15.61
C SER A 33 -4.01 8.54 -15.32
N GLU A 34 -4.62 7.72 -16.19
CA GLU A 34 -5.97 7.18 -15.96
C GLU A 34 -6.01 6.25 -14.74
N LYS A 35 -5.00 5.41 -14.55
CA LYS A 35 -4.92 4.54 -13.36
C LYS A 35 -4.75 5.34 -12.07
N ILE A 36 -4.01 6.44 -12.12
CA ILE A 36 -3.88 7.36 -10.99
C ILE A 36 -5.22 8.02 -10.65
N LYS A 37 -6.04 8.38 -11.65
CA LYS A 37 -7.39 8.90 -11.43
C LYS A 37 -8.29 7.88 -10.74
N GLU A 38 -8.28 6.62 -11.21
CA GLU A 38 -9.01 5.52 -10.58
C GLU A 38 -8.60 5.32 -9.12
N TRP A 39 -7.29 5.34 -8.82
CA TRP A 39 -6.79 5.21 -7.44
C TRP A 39 -7.20 6.40 -6.56
N LYS A 40 -7.20 7.63 -7.09
CA LYS A 40 -7.66 8.81 -6.35
C LYS A 40 -9.16 8.74 -6.07
N GLU A 41 -9.94 8.33 -7.05
CA GLU A 41 -11.39 8.14 -6.89
C GLU A 41 -11.68 7.07 -5.82
N LEU A 42 -11.05 5.89 -5.91
CA LEU A 42 -11.18 4.85 -4.92
C LEU A 42 -10.80 5.34 -3.51
N ARG A 43 -9.72 6.09 -3.40
CA ARG A 43 -9.27 6.68 -2.13
C ARG A 43 -10.31 7.63 -1.54
N ASN A 44 -10.96 8.46 -2.36
CA ASN A 44 -12.00 9.37 -1.90
C ASN A 44 -13.20 8.59 -1.31
N TYR A 45 -13.58 7.47 -1.91
CA TYR A 45 -14.63 6.60 -1.36
C TYR A 45 -14.20 5.89 -0.07
N ILE A 46 -12.96 5.38 0.01
CA ILE A 46 -12.47 4.69 1.21
C ILE A 46 -12.42 5.63 2.41
N TYR A 47 -11.95 6.85 2.21
CA TYR A 47 -11.82 7.82 3.30
C TYR A 47 -13.03 8.74 3.43
N ALA A 48 -14.00 8.64 2.56
CA ALA A 48 -15.20 9.48 2.48
C ALA A 48 -14.89 10.99 2.57
N THR A 49 -13.76 11.40 1.97
CA THR A 49 -13.22 12.76 2.12
C THR A 49 -13.98 13.79 1.30
N ASP A 50 -14.67 13.37 0.24
CA ASP A 50 -15.44 14.26 -0.62
C ASP A 50 -16.76 13.60 -1.06
N THR A 51 -17.80 13.83 -0.27
CA THR A 51 -19.16 13.37 -0.55
C THR A 51 -19.80 14.12 -1.71
N ARG A 52 -19.30 15.32 -2.07
CA ARG A 52 -19.88 16.13 -3.15
C ARG A 52 -19.44 15.67 -4.54
N THR A 53 -18.21 15.21 -4.69
CA THR A 53 -17.72 14.66 -5.97
C THR A 53 -18.24 13.26 -6.23
N THR A 54 -18.54 12.48 -5.19
CA THR A 54 -19.10 11.13 -5.29
C THR A 54 -20.61 11.13 -5.52
N SER A 55 -21.30 12.21 -5.16
CA SER A 55 -22.74 12.37 -5.40
C SER A 55 -22.98 12.99 -6.77
N ASN A 56 -23.73 12.29 -7.61
CA ASN A 56 -24.19 12.81 -8.91
C ASN A 56 -25.38 13.80 -8.78
N ASN A 57 -25.79 14.08 -7.57
CA ASN A 57 -26.96 14.88 -7.29
C ASN A 57 -26.58 16.36 -7.28
N LYS A 58 -26.98 17.07 -8.32
CA LYS A 58 -26.66 18.49 -8.52
C LYS A 58 -27.78 19.44 -8.03
N LEU A 59 -28.84 18.88 -7.47
CA LEU A 59 -29.97 19.67 -7.00
C LEU A 59 -29.71 20.18 -5.58
N PRO A 60 -29.98 21.45 -5.27
CA PRO A 60 -29.67 22.04 -3.96
C PRO A 60 -30.38 21.37 -2.76
N TRP A 61 -31.50 20.70 -3.01
CA TRP A 61 -32.35 20.05 -2.01
C TRP A 61 -32.08 18.55 -1.89
N SER A 62 -31.19 17.97 -2.70
CA SER A 62 -30.94 16.55 -2.74
C SER A 62 -29.87 16.14 -1.75
N ASN A 63 -30.08 14.97 -1.15
CA ASN A 63 -29.13 14.37 -0.24
C ASN A 63 -27.87 13.88 -0.97
N SER A 64 -26.71 14.07 -0.35
CA SER A 64 -25.41 13.67 -0.90
C SER A 64 -24.54 13.02 0.19
N THR A 65 -25.03 11.92 0.74
CA THR A 65 -24.32 11.16 1.77
C THR A 65 -23.63 9.94 1.14
N THR A 66 -22.40 9.65 1.57
CA THR A 66 -21.66 8.45 1.17
C THR A 66 -21.71 7.42 2.30
N THR A 67 -22.19 6.23 2.00
CA THR A 67 -22.19 5.11 2.94
C THR A 67 -20.79 4.46 2.92
N PRO A 68 -20.04 4.39 4.04
CA PRO A 68 -18.64 3.98 4.05
C PRO A 68 -18.46 2.45 3.94
N LYS A 69 -19.06 1.83 2.91
CA LYS A 69 -19.01 0.37 2.72
C LYS A 69 -17.64 -0.11 2.28
N LEU A 70 -16.98 0.64 1.40
CA LEU A 70 -15.62 0.31 0.96
C LEU A 70 -14.61 0.42 2.10
N THR A 71 -14.76 1.37 3.00
CA THR A 71 -13.95 1.50 4.22
C THR A 71 -14.07 0.23 5.08
N GLN A 72 -15.31 -0.20 5.35
CA GLN A 72 -15.57 -1.41 6.12
C GLN A 72 -14.90 -2.65 5.50
N ILE A 73 -15.01 -2.81 4.18
CA ILE A 73 -14.40 -3.94 3.46
C ILE A 73 -12.88 -3.85 3.52
N ALA A 74 -12.30 -2.67 3.30
CA ALA A 74 -10.85 -2.45 3.35
C ALA A 74 -10.26 -2.77 4.73
N ASP A 75 -10.90 -2.30 5.80
CA ASP A 75 -10.46 -2.53 7.18
C ASP A 75 -10.54 -4.02 7.55
N ASN A 76 -11.60 -4.70 7.15
CA ASN A 76 -11.75 -6.14 7.37
C ASN A 76 -10.68 -6.95 6.61
N LEU A 77 -10.42 -6.63 5.34
CA LEU A 77 -9.36 -7.26 4.58
C LEU A 77 -7.99 -7.01 5.23
N HIS A 78 -7.71 -5.77 5.62
CA HIS A 78 -6.46 -5.42 6.29
C HIS A 78 -6.25 -6.22 7.58
N ALA A 79 -7.26 -6.27 8.46
CA ALA A 79 -7.19 -7.01 9.71
C ALA A 79 -6.92 -8.51 9.47
N ASN A 80 -7.59 -9.10 8.47
CA ASN A 80 -7.43 -10.50 8.12
C ASN A 80 -6.02 -10.79 7.55
N TYR A 81 -5.51 -9.97 6.61
CA TYR A 81 -4.16 -10.13 6.07
C TYR A 81 -3.10 -9.96 7.16
N PHE A 82 -3.25 -8.96 8.01
CA PHE A 82 -2.33 -8.71 9.11
C PHE A 82 -2.28 -9.88 10.10
N ALA A 83 -3.43 -10.41 10.51
CA ALA A 83 -3.52 -11.56 11.40
C ALA A 83 -2.95 -12.85 10.76
N ALA A 84 -3.12 -13.01 9.45
CA ALA A 84 -2.60 -14.17 8.73
C ALA A 84 -1.07 -14.13 8.56
N LEU A 85 -0.50 -12.94 8.27
CA LEU A 85 0.93 -12.78 8.06
C LEU A 85 1.74 -12.77 9.36
N PHE A 86 1.15 -12.26 10.47
CA PHE A 86 1.81 -12.14 11.77
C PHE A 86 1.08 -12.90 12.90
N PRO A 87 0.83 -14.21 12.76
CA PRO A 87 0.04 -14.98 13.72
C PRO A 87 0.77 -15.22 15.05
N GLN A 88 2.09 -15.10 15.09
CA GLN A 88 2.94 -15.37 16.24
C GLN A 88 4.16 -14.46 16.28
N LYS A 89 4.86 -14.41 17.43
CA LYS A 89 6.12 -13.66 17.57
C LYS A 89 7.24 -14.18 16.66
N ARG A 90 7.22 -15.48 16.32
CA ARG A 90 8.16 -16.13 15.39
C ARG A 90 7.39 -16.52 14.13
N TRP A 91 7.32 -15.63 13.18
CA TRP A 91 6.58 -15.82 11.93
C TRP A 91 7.47 -16.11 10.72
N PHE A 92 8.79 -16.12 10.90
CA PHE A 92 9.76 -16.53 9.88
C PHE A 92 10.86 -17.40 10.48
N ARG A 93 11.53 -18.18 9.63
CA ARG A 93 12.62 -19.07 9.99
C ARG A 93 13.75 -18.97 8.95
N PHE A 94 14.99 -19.02 9.42
CA PHE A 94 16.15 -19.18 8.54
C PHE A 94 16.39 -20.67 8.26
N GLU A 95 16.43 -21.06 6.99
CA GLU A 95 16.77 -22.39 6.54
C GLU A 95 18.16 -22.36 5.88
N ALA A 96 19.13 -23.05 6.50
CA ALA A 96 20.47 -23.18 5.96
C ALA A 96 20.50 -24.24 4.86
N THR A 97 21.27 -23.97 3.80
CA THR A 97 21.46 -24.91 2.67
C THR A 97 22.70 -25.80 2.82
N ASP A 98 23.63 -25.44 3.72
CA ASP A 98 24.86 -26.19 3.92
C ASP A 98 24.76 -27.12 5.14
N ALA A 99 25.44 -28.29 5.06
CA ALA A 99 25.38 -29.32 6.07
C ALA A 99 26.57 -29.30 7.08
N GLU A 100 27.36 -28.22 7.08
CA GLU A 100 28.52 -28.10 7.99
C GLU A 100 28.08 -27.89 9.44
N SER A 101 28.92 -28.37 10.38
CA SER A 101 28.63 -28.37 11.84
C SER A 101 28.42 -26.96 12.42
N ASP A 102 29.11 -25.96 11.89
CA ASP A 102 28.99 -24.56 12.31
C ASP A 102 27.66 -23.89 11.85
N VAL A 103 26.99 -24.49 10.88
CA VAL A 103 25.76 -23.91 10.28
C VAL A 103 24.62 -23.89 11.29
N LYS A 104 24.55 -24.83 12.23
CA LYS A 104 23.49 -24.81 13.26
C LYS A 104 23.59 -23.59 14.17
N ILE A 105 24.81 -23.28 14.64
CA ILE A 105 25.03 -22.10 15.50
C ILE A 105 24.79 -20.82 14.73
N LYS A 106 25.31 -20.71 13.50
CA LYS A 106 25.08 -19.56 12.62
C LYS A 106 23.61 -19.38 12.28
N ARG A 107 22.85 -20.47 12.06
CA ARG A 107 21.40 -20.44 11.86
C ARG A 107 20.69 -19.74 13.02
N ASP A 108 20.98 -20.14 14.25
CA ASP A 108 20.34 -19.60 15.45
C ASP A 108 20.73 -18.14 15.67
N ILE A 109 21.96 -17.77 15.35
CA ILE A 109 22.48 -16.40 15.40
C ILE A 109 21.76 -15.53 14.35
N ILE A 110 21.70 -15.96 13.09
CA ILE A 110 21.02 -15.23 12.00
C ILE A 110 19.54 -15.05 12.34
N GLN A 111 18.89 -16.11 12.84
CA GLN A 111 17.49 -16.06 13.25
C GLN A 111 17.27 -15.01 14.35
N ALA A 112 18.10 -15.01 15.38
CA ALA A 112 18.01 -14.05 16.48
C ALA A 112 18.32 -12.62 16.04
N TYR A 113 19.36 -12.44 15.21
CA TYR A 113 19.72 -11.15 14.63
C TYR A 113 18.55 -10.55 13.85
N MET A 114 17.99 -11.30 12.90
CA MET A 114 16.90 -10.83 12.08
C MET A 114 15.62 -10.56 12.87
N GLN A 115 15.29 -11.40 13.86
CA GLN A 115 14.18 -11.14 14.78
C GLN A 115 14.35 -9.84 15.57
N ASN A 116 15.56 -9.55 16.01
CA ASN A 116 15.88 -8.32 16.71
C ASN A 116 15.76 -7.10 15.78
N LYS A 117 16.34 -7.18 14.57
CA LYS A 117 16.27 -6.09 13.58
C LYS A 117 14.83 -5.82 13.09
N VAL A 118 14.05 -6.86 12.80
CA VAL A 118 12.64 -6.74 12.44
C VAL A 118 11.83 -6.02 13.54
N ARG A 119 12.10 -6.35 14.81
CA ARG A 119 11.43 -5.69 15.94
C ARG A 119 11.86 -4.22 16.12
N GLN A 120 13.16 -3.93 15.98
CA GLN A 120 13.72 -2.59 16.20
C GLN A 120 13.44 -1.63 15.03
N SER A 121 13.33 -2.14 13.80
CA SER A 121 13.13 -1.34 12.59
C SER A 121 11.68 -0.96 12.30
N ASP A 122 10.75 -1.28 13.19
CA ASP A 122 9.31 -1.04 12.98
C ASP A 122 8.75 -1.73 11.70
N PHE A 123 9.31 -2.90 11.39
CA PHE A 123 8.98 -3.68 10.19
C PHE A 123 7.49 -3.98 10.07
N VAL A 124 6.87 -4.40 11.18
CA VAL A 124 5.46 -4.82 11.21
C VAL A 124 4.53 -3.66 10.88
N ASN A 125 4.79 -2.47 11.42
CA ASN A 125 4.01 -1.27 11.12
C ASN A 125 4.20 -0.82 9.67
N THR A 126 5.43 -0.88 9.15
CA THR A 126 5.70 -0.60 7.74
C THR A 126 4.97 -1.60 6.82
N THR A 127 4.97 -2.89 7.18
CA THR A 127 4.24 -3.92 6.43
C THR A 127 2.73 -3.71 6.51
N SER A 128 2.19 -3.24 7.64
CA SER A 128 0.77 -2.84 7.75
C SER A 128 0.39 -1.77 6.73
N LYS A 129 1.25 -0.76 6.52
CA LYS A 129 1.04 0.26 5.46
C LYS A 129 1.11 -0.34 4.06
N LEU A 130 2.01 -1.31 3.83
CA LEU A 130 2.13 -2.01 2.55
C LEU A 130 0.92 -2.91 2.28
N ILE A 131 0.32 -3.53 3.29
CA ILE A 131 -0.95 -4.26 3.17
C ILE A 131 -2.08 -3.31 2.74
N ASN A 132 -2.12 -2.10 3.28
CA ASN A 132 -3.08 -1.09 2.82
C ASN A 132 -2.88 -0.76 1.34
N ASP A 133 -1.65 -0.57 0.87
CA ASP A 133 -1.38 -0.35 -0.55
C ASP A 133 -1.81 -1.55 -1.41
N TYR A 134 -1.57 -2.76 -0.94
CA TYR A 134 -1.96 -4.00 -1.60
C TYR A 134 -3.48 -4.11 -1.78
N ILE A 135 -4.25 -3.68 -0.77
CA ILE A 135 -5.72 -3.69 -0.79
C ILE A 135 -6.27 -2.51 -1.60
N GLN A 136 -5.78 -1.30 -1.37
CA GLN A 136 -6.34 -0.09 -1.96
C GLN A 136 -5.94 0.08 -3.43
N TYR A 137 -4.66 -0.15 -3.74
CA TYR A 137 -4.13 0.10 -5.10
C TYR A 137 -3.87 -1.18 -5.88
N GLY A 138 -4.04 -2.35 -5.26
CA GLY A 138 -3.71 -3.63 -5.86
C GLY A 138 -2.23 -3.85 -6.12
N ASN A 139 -1.37 -2.91 -5.73
CA ASN A 139 0.06 -2.91 -5.94
C ASN A 139 0.74 -2.36 -4.70
N CYS A 140 1.75 -3.04 -4.19
CA CYS A 140 2.61 -2.46 -3.19
C CYS A 140 4.08 -2.57 -3.58
N PHE A 141 4.85 -1.55 -3.20
CA PHE A 141 6.26 -1.41 -3.53
C PHE A 141 7.05 -1.11 -2.27
N ALA A 142 8.20 -1.75 -2.15
CA ALA A 142 9.09 -1.50 -1.04
C ALA A 142 10.55 -1.67 -1.46
N THR A 143 11.43 -1.02 -0.72
CA THR A 143 12.87 -1.21 -0.82
C THR A 143 13.46 -1.50 0.55
N VAL A 144 14.68 -1.99 0.57
CA VAL A 144 15.44 -2.22 1.79
C VAL A 144 16.65 -1.31 1.79
N ASP A 145 16.79 -0.54 2.86
CA ASP A 145 17.88 0.40 3.07
C ASP A 145 18.64 0.05 4.35
N TYR A 146 19.89 0.53 4.47
CA TYR A 146 20.69 0.41 5.68
C TYR A 146 20.70 1.72 6.44
N GLN A 147 20.01 1.78 7.56
CA GLN A 147 19.93 2.99 8.38
C GLN A 147 20.90 2.97 9.55
N ARG A 148 21.53 4.12 9.77
CA ARG A 148 22.36 4.42 10.95
C ARG A 148 21.78 5.62 11.69
N LYS A 149 21.18 5.37 12.85
CA LYS A 149 20.67 6.42 13.75
C LYS A 149 21.51 6.41 15.02
N ILE A 150 22.49 7.27 15.05
CA ILE A 150 23.41 7.44 16.19
C ILE A 150 23.24 8.87 16.68
N THR A 151 22.94 9.04 17.96
CA THR A 151 22.91 10.34 18.61
C THR A 151 24.24 10.54 19.33
N THR A 152 24.98 11.59 19.00
CA THR A 152 26.21 11.97 19.70
C THR A 152 25.88 13.16 20.58
N PHE A 153 26.19 13.07 21.86
CA PHE A 153 26.05 14.16 22.85
C PHE A 153 27.27 15.07 22.84
N GLU A 154 27.13 16.26 23.42
CA GLU A 154 28.21 17.26 23.56
C GLU A 154 29.43 16.70 24.34
N ASP A 155 29.19 15.80 25.26
CA ASP A 155 30.22 15.10 26.07
C ASP A 155 31.01 14.04 25.26
N GLY A 156 30.66 13.84 24.01
CA GLY A 156 31.27 12.81 23.14
C GLY A 156 30.67 11.42 23.27
N ASP A 157 29.75 11.20 24.18
CA ASP A 157 29.00 9.96 24.32
C ASP A 157 28.11 9.71 23.11
N ARG A 158 28.06 8.44 22.66
CA ARG A 158 27.27 8.00 21.50
C ARG A 158 26.22 7.01 21.92
N ILE A 159 24.96 7.33 21.67
CA ILE A 159 23.86 6.37 21.81
C ILE A 159 23.46 5.87 20.42
N VAL A 160 23.58 4.57 20.23
CA VAL A 160 23.13 3.88 19.02
C VAL A 160 21.63 3.60 19.14
N ASN A 161 20.80 4.40 18.51
CA ASN A 161 19.35 4.22 18.51
C ASN A 161 18.92 3.06 17.61
N TYR A 162 19.45 3.04 16.39
CA TYR A 162 19.26 1.95 15.45
C TYR A 162 20.36 1.92 14.40
N VAL A 163 20.93 0.75 14.17
CA VAL A 163 21.81 0.50 13.03
C VAL A 163 21.47 -0.87 12.45
N GLY A 164 21.14 -0.89 11.16
CA GLY A 164 20.78 -2.14 10.48
C GLY A 164 19.88 -1.95 9.29
N PRO A 165 19.45 -3.07 8.66
CA PRO A 165 18.57 -3.06 7.51
C PRO A 165 17.16 -2.64 7.90
N LYS A 166 16.55 -1.78 7.11
CA LYS A 166 15.20 -1.28 7.32
C LYS A 166 14.35 -1.40 6.07
N LEU A 167 13.12 -1.87 6.25
CA LEU A 167 12.10 -1.87 5.21
C LEU A 167 11.56 -0.45 5.02
N VAL A 168 11.56 0.03 3.78
CA VAL A 168 11.05 1.34 3.38
C VAL A 168 9.92 1.14 2.37
N ARG A 169 8.75 1.68 2.69
CA ARG A 169 7.60 1.71 1.78
C ARG A 169 7.84 2.73 0.67
N ILE A 170 7.55 2.35 -0.56
CA ILE A 170 7.48 3.24 -1.71
C ILE A 170 6.00 3.42 -2.06
N SER A 171 5.54 4.66 -2.11
CA SER A 171 4.16 4.94 -2.51
C SER A 171 3.92 4.52 -3.96
N PRO A 172 2.79 3.86 -4.30
CA PRO A 172 2.45 3.55 -5.69
C PRO A 172 2.39 4.78 -6.60
N PHE A 173 2.18 5.97 -6.05
CA PHE A 173 2.21 7.24 -6.80
C PHE A 173 3.62 7.71 -7.13
N ASP A 174 4.61 7.29 -6.34
CA ASP A 174 5.99 7.79 -6.40
C ASP A 174 6.97 6.82 -7.08
N ILE A 175 6.49 5.79 -7.76
CA ILE A 175 7.31 4.89 -8.56
C ILE A 175 6.75 4.76 -9.97
N CYS A 176 7.61 4.88 -10.97
CA CYS A 176 7.27 4.68 -12.38
C CYS A 176 8.20 3.66 -13.02
N PHE A 177 7.65 2.87 -13.92
CA PHE A 177 8.36 1.85 -14.70
C PHE A 177 7.57 1.54 -15.98
N ASN A 178 8.18 0.80 -16.91
CA ASN A 178 7.49 0.35 -18.11
C ASN A 178 6.45 -0.72 -17.77
N PRO A 179 5.15 -0.45 -17.90
CA PRO A 179 4.09 -1.40 -17.51
C PRO A 179 4.01 -2.65 -18.39
N VAL A 180 4.58 -2.63 -19.58
CA VAL A 180 4.51 -3.71 -20.59
C VAL A 180 5.72 -4.64 -20.51
N ALA A 181 6.65 -4.41 -19.57
CA ALA A 181 7.81 -5.28 -19.39
C ALA A 181 7.39 -6.68 -18.90
N ALA A 182 8.17 -7.70 -19.23
CA ALA A 182 7.88 -9.08 -18.88
C ALA A 182 7.96 -9.32 -17.36
N GLU A 183 8.98 -8.76 -16.71
CA GLU A 183 9.22 -8.92 -15.27
C GLU A 183 9.54 -7.56 -14.63
N PHE A 184 8.97 -7.34 -13.45
CA PHE A 184 9.23 -6.12 -12.68
C PHE A 184 10.70 -6.03 -12.23
N ALA A 185 11.34 -7.15 -11.91
CA ALA A 185 12.72 -7.19 -11.44
C ALA A 185 13.71 -6.61 -12.46
N ASP A 186 13.50 -6.89 -13.75
CA ASP A 186 14.43 -6.57 -14.83
C ASP A 186 14.11 -5.24 -15.54
N THR A 187 12.98 -4.62 -15.24
CA THR A 187 12.61 -3.35 -15.88
C THR A 187 13.24 -2.18 -15.13
N PRO A 188 13.76 -1.16 -15.86
CA PRO A 188 14.21 0.07 -15.23
C PRO A 188 13.08 0.79 -14.49
N LYS A 189 13.42 1.42 -13.36
CA LYS A 189 12.48 2.06 -12.45
C LYS A 189 12.95 3.45 -12.07
N ILE A 190 12.00 4.34 -11.87
CA ILE A 190 12.29 5.68 -11.35
C ILE A 190 11.43 5.87 -10.10
N ILE A 191 12.07 6.27 -9.00
CA ILE A 191 11.40 6.56 -7.74
C ILE A 191 11.51 8.06 -7.49
N ARG A 192 10.38 8.68 -7.17
CA ARG A 192 10.31 10.08 -6.74
C ARG A 192 10.34 10.14 -5.21
N SER A 193 11.15 11.03 -4.69
CA SER A 193 11.17 11.39 -3.28
C SER A 193 11.09 12.91 -3.14
N ILE A 194 10.32 13.39 -2.20
CA ILE A 194 10.22 14.81 -1.87
C ILE A 194 10.86 14.97 -0.50
N LEU A 195 11.99 15.67 -0.46
CA LEU A 195 12.77 15.91 0.75
C LEU A 195 12.83 17.41 1.07
N THR A 196 13.08 17.72 2.32
CA THR A 196 13.39 19.10 2.73
C THR A 196 14.83 19.46 2.36
N LEU A 197 15.12 20.75 2.22
CA LEU A 197 16.49 21.22 1.98
C LEU A 197 17.46 20.71 3.06
N GLY A 198 17.02 20.68 4.34
CA GLY A 198 17.84 20.14 5.42
C GLY A 198 18.13 18.65 5.31
N GLU A 199 17.21 17.85 4.78
CA GLU A 199 17.44 16.43 4.53
C GLU A 199 18.41 16.21 3.38
N VAL A 200 18.30 17.00 2.31
CA VAL A 200 19.27 16.96 1.20
C VAL A 200 20.65 17.38 1.66
N GLN A 201 20.76 18.43 2.49
CA GLN A 201 22.03 18.84 3.08
C GLN A 201 22.68 17.70 3.87
N ARG A 202 21.91 16.98 4.70
CA ARG A 202 22.41 15.80 5.43
C ARG A 202 22.88 14.68 4.50
N MET A 203 22.16 14.45 3.40
CA MET A 203 22.61 13.49 2.38
C MET A 203 23.97 13.88 1.81
N VAL A 204 24.15 15.15 1.48
CA VAL A 204 25.42 15.68 0.98
C VAL A 204 26.54 15.50 2.00
N GLU A 205 26.29 15.79 3.27
CA GLU A 205 27.28 15.67 4.35
C GLU A 205 27.72 14.23 4.64
N THR A 206 26.82 13.28 4.42
CA THR A 206 27.06 11.83 4.66
C THR A 206 27.55 11.09 3.43
N ALA A 207 27.56 11.72 2.26
CA ALA A 207 27.96 11.10 1.00
C ALA A 207 29.48 10.84 0.91
N PRO A 208 29.88 9.81 0.15
CA PRO A 208 31.30 9.56 -0.14
C PRO A 208 31.97 10.70 -0.90
N ASP A 209 31.24 11.30 -1.85
CA ASP A 209 31.70 12.36 -2.77
C ASP A 209 31.15 13.73 -2.34
N LYS A 210 31.49 14.15 -1.12
CA LYS A 210 30.95 15.38 -0.49
C LYS A 210 31.19 16.64 -1.31
N GLU A 211 32.36 16.79 -1.91
CA GLU A 211 32.73 18.02 -2.63
C GLU A 211 31.87 18.19 -3.90
N TYR A 212 31.70 17.12 -4.68
CA TYR A 212 30.86 17.15 -5.88
C TYR A 212 29.38 17.40 -5.52
N MET A 213 28.86 16.67 -4.54
CA MET A 213 27.45 16.81 -4.14
C MET A 213 27.17 18.19 -3.53
N ALA A 214 28.12 18.78 -2.79
CA ALA A 214 28.00 20.13 -2.24
C ALA A 214 27.99 21.18 -3.36
N ASP A 215 28.83 21.05 -4.39
CA ASP A 215 28.83 21.94 -5.55
C ASP A 215 27.49 21.90 -6.30
N ILE A 216 26.95 20.72 -6.54
CA ILE A 216 25.64 20.55 -7.17
C ILE A 216 24.52 21.14 -6.31
N PHE A 217 24.56 20.93 -5.00
CA PHE A 217 23.59 21.50 -4.08
C PHE A 217 23.62 23.03 -4.08
N ASN A 218 24.81 23.63 -4.08
CA ASN A 218 24.97 25.08 -4.15
C ASN A 218 24.49 25.65 -5.50
N LYS A 219 24.75 24.95 -6.62
CA LYS A 219 24.22 25.33 -7.94
C LYS A 219 22.69 25.27 -7.98
N MET A 220 22.09 24.23 -7.38
CA MET A 220 20.64 24.11 -7.26
C MET A 220 20.05 25.28 -6.46
N LEU A 221 20.64 25.62 -5.30
CA LEU A 221 20.18 26.74 -4.47
C LEU A 221 20.31 28.10 -5.19
N GLY A 222 21.41 28.30 -5.91
CA GLY A 222 21.62 29.51 -6.71
C GLY A 222 20.56 29.68 -7.81
N ASN A 223 20.20 28.62 -8.49
CA ASN A 223 19.18 28.65 -9.54
C ASN A 223 17.75 28.80 -9.00
N ARG A 224 17.46 28.25 -7.82
CA ARG A 224 16.20 28.50 -7.11
C ARG A 224 16.04 29.98 -6.75
N GLY A 225 17.11 30.60 -6.25
CA GLY A 225 17.14 32.04 -5.95
C GLY A 225 16.96 32.90 -7.21
N ALA A 226 17.52 32.48 -8.34
CA ALA A 226 17.42 33.19 -9.63
C ALA A 226 16.03 33.02 -10.28
N ALA A 227 15.36 31.89 -10.08
CA ALA A 227 14.02 31.62 -10.63
C ALA A 227 12.95 32.58 -10.08
N LYS A 228 13.19 33.18 -8.93
CA LYS A 228 12.31 34.24 -8.36
C LYS A 228 12.18 35.49 -9.26
N GLY A 229 13.04 35.69 -10.23
CA GLY A 229 13.07 36.87 -11.09
C GLY A 229 12.92 36.62 -12.59
N ASN A 230 12.92 35.36 -13.06
CA ASN A 230 12.91 35.04 -14.48
C ASN A 230 11.60 34.31 -14.88
N GLU A 231 11.23 34.43 -16.18
CA GLU A 231 10.13 33.64 -16.74
C GLU A 231 10.38 32.15 -16.51
N VAL A 232 9.40 31.51 -15.89
CA VAL A 232 9.42 30.07 -15.58
C VAL A 232 9.37 29.29 -16.89
N ASP A 233 10.23 28.31 -17.05
CA ASP A 233 10.18 27.39 -18.19
C ASP A 233 8.82 26.68 -18.23
N VAL A 234 8.00 26.99 -19.23
CA VAL A 234 6.62 26.50 -19.37
C VAL A 234 6.57 24.98 -19.38
N ASN A 235 7.52 24.32 -20.02
CA ASN A 235 7.55 22.85 -20.11
C ASN A 235 7.80 22.20 -18.74
N LYS A 236 8.64 22.82 -17.91
CA LYS A 236 8.86 22.38 -16.53
C LYS A 236 7.61 22.63 -15.68
N SER A 237 6.97 23.79 -15.84
CA SER A 237 5.75 24.15 -15.11
C SER A 237 4.61 23.15 -15.36
N GLU A 238 4.38 22.79 -16.62
CA GLU A 238 3.35 21.80 -16.96
C GLU A 238 3.64 20.42 -16.35
N GLY A 239 4.90 19.97 -16.35
CA GLY A 239 5.32 18.73 -15.72
C GLY A 239 5.07 18.75 -14.21
N PHE A 240 5.39 19.84 -13.52
CA PHE A 240 5.18 19.98 -12.08
C PHE A 240 3.70 20.04 -11.70
N ILE A 241 2.87 20.74 -12.51
CA ILE A 241 1.43 20.77 -12.32
C ILE A 241 0.83 19.35 -12.50
N ALA A 242 1.27 18.59 -13.49
CA ALA A 242 0.85 17.21 -13.70
C ALA A 242 1.22 16.30 -12.52
N ASP A 243 2.33 16.58 -11.83
CA ASP A 243 2.78 15.84 -10.66
C ASP A 243 2.16 16.33 -9.34
N GLY A 244 1.24 17.30 -9.39
CA GLY A 244 0.46 17.77 -8.24
C GLY A 244 1.01 19.00 -7.52
N PHE A 245 1.98 19.71 -8.10
CA PHE A 245 2.41 21.02 -7.62
C PHE A 245 1.56 22.12 -8.26
N SER A 246 1.18 23.14 -7.50
CA SER A 246 0.29 24.20 -7.99
C SER A 246 0.96 25.10 -9.03
N ASN A 247 2.23 25.46 -8.81
CA ASN A 247 3.05 26.14 -9.80
C ASN A 247 4.56 25.94 -9.49
N LEU A 248 5.41 26.21 -10.48
CA LEU A 248 6.87 26.04 -10.34
C LEU A 248 7.50 27.09 -9.41
N THR A 249 6.93 28.27 -9.34
CA THR A 249 7.40 29.35 -8.47
C THR A 249 7.24 28.97 -7.01
N ASP A 250 6.07 28.45 -6.63
CA ASP A 250 5.79 27.98 -5.26
C ASP A 250 6.72 26.83 -4.87
N TYR A 251 7.06 25.95 -5.82
CA TYR A 251 8.02 24.88 -5.61
C TYR A 251 9.42 25.41 -5.25
N TYR A 252 9.93 26.41 -5.99
CA TYR A 252 11.22 27.00 -5.70
C TYR A 252 11.24 27.91 -4.47
N GLU A 253 10.10 28.39 -4.05
CA GLU A 253 9.97 29.15 -2.79
C GLU A 253 9.83 28.24 -1.56
N SER A 254 9.43 26.97 -1.78
CA SER A 254 9.28 25.99 -0.72
C SER A 254 10.63 25.41 -0.27
N ASP A 255 10.68 24.89 0.95
CA ASP A 255 11.83 24.14 1.47
C ASP A 255 11.93 22.70 0.90
N TYR A 256 10.99 22.30 0.04
CA TYR A 256 10.94 20.94 -0.50
C TYR A 256 11.73 20.83 -1.81
N VAL A 257 12.41 19.69 -1.96
CA VAL A 257 13.23 19.34 -3.12
C VAL A 257 12.73 18.03 -3.71
N GLU A 258 12.50 18.00 -5.02
CA GLU A 258 12.18 16.77 -5.73
C GLU A 258 13.46 16.02 -6.11
N ILE A 259 13.52 14.77 -5.73
CA ILE A 259 14.59 13.84 -6.10
C ILE A 259 13.99 12.71 -6.91
N LEU A 260 14.56 12.43 -8.08
CA LEU A 260 14.25 11.23 -8.86
C LEU A 260 15.46 10.30 -8.82
N THR A 261 15.26 9.08 -8.37
CA THR A 261 16.28 8.04 -8.35
C THR A 261 15.93 6.99 -9.40
N PHE A 262 16.79 6.89 -10.40
CA PHE A 262 16.69 5.91 -11.48
C PHE A 262 17.45 4.64 -11.08
N TYR A 263 16.86 3.49 -11.38
CA TYR A 263 17.46 2.17 -11.24
C TYR A 263 17.34 1.42 -12.56
N GLY A 264 18.43 0.84 -13.05
CA GLY A 264 18.39 -0.04 -14.20
C GLY A 264 19.55 0.16 -15.18
N ASP A 265 19.38 -0.40 -16.37
CA ASP A 265 20.35 -0.39 -17.45
C ASP A 265 20.18 0.83 -18.34
N ILE A 266 21.28 1.39 -18.79
CA ILE A 266 21.32 2.56 -19.66
C ILE A 266 22.21 2.30 -20.87
N TYR A 267 21.71 2.66 -22.06
CA TYR A 267 22.48 2.70 -23.27
C TYR A 267 22.58 4.15 -23.77
N ASP A 268 23.83 4.63 -23.95
CA ASP A 268 24.09 5.95 -24.53
C ASP A 268 24.14 5.85 -26.04
N THR A 269 23.16 6.43 -26.72
CA THR A 269 23.02 6.37 -28.17
C THR A 269 24.12 7.16 -28.90
N LYS A 270 24.71 8.19 -28.28
CA LYS A 270 25.77 9.00 -28.87
C LYS A 270 27.15 8.35 -28.76
N SER A 271 27.49 7.83 -27.59
CA SER A 271 28.80 7.21 -27.36
C SER A 271 28.84 5.71 -27.62
N GLY A 272 27.66 5.04 -27.77
CA GLY A 272 27.55 3.60 -27.89
C GLY A 272 27.92 2.86 -26.60
N LYS A 273 27.97 3.54 -25.45
CA LYS A 273 28.32 2.94 -24.17
C LYS A 273 27.09 2.32 -23.53
N PHE A 274 27.26 1.11 -23.01
CA PHE A 274 26.27 0.42 -22.18
C PHE A 274 26.72 0.44 -20.72
N LEU A 275 25.85 0.92 -19.85
CA LEU A 275 26.03 0.90 -18.40
C LEU A 275 24.97 -0.01 -17.79
N ASN A 276 25.45 -1.08 -17.21
CA ASN A 276 24.60 -2.07 -16.57
C ASN A 276 24.34 -1.71 -15.10
N ASN A 277 23.11 -1.91 -14.64
CA ASN A 277 22.69 -1.85 -13.25
C ASN A 277 23.15 -0.60 -12.49
N ARG A 278 22.72 0.57 -12.98
CA ARG A 278 23.10 1.89 -12.42
C ARG A 278 22.04 2.41 -11.47
N ILE A 279 22.49 3.14 -10.45
CA ILE A 279 21.66 3.99 -9.59
C ILE A 279 22.06 5.44 -9.88
N ILE A 280 21.11 6.21 -10.40
CA ILE A 280 21.32 7.61 -10.74
C ILE A 280 20.31 8.47 -10.01
N THR A 281 20.81 9.40 -9.20
CA THR A 281 19.97 10.33 -8.45
C THR A 281 20.04 11.71 -9.08
N ILE A 282 18.89 12.26 -9.46
CA ILE A 282 18.76 13.61 -10.01
C ILE A 282 17.92 14.50 -9.09
N VAL A 283 18.26 15.77 -9.07
CA VAL A 283 17.60 16.79 -8.24
C VAL A 283 17.00 17.85 -9.14
N ASP A 284 15.79 18.28 -8.80
CA ASP A 284 15.03 19.32 -9.52
C ASP A 284 14.98 19.09 -11.03
N ARG A 285 15.00 17.83 -11.47
CA ARG A 285 14.97 17.39 -12.88
C ARG A 285 16.08 17.95 -13.77
N ALA A 286 17.09 18.59 -13.19
CA ALA A 286 18.14 19.30 -13.93
C ALA A 286 19.56 18.89 -13.55
N TYR A 287 19.78 18.39 -12.34
CA TYR A 287 21.12 18.13 -11.82
C TYR A 287 21.28 16.66 -11.43
N VAL A 288 22.38 16.05 -11.86
CA VAL A 288 22.77 14.70 -11.39
C VAL A 288 23.53 14.86 -10.08
N LEU A 289 22.94 14.29 -9.02
CA LEU A 289 23.54 14.28 -7.68
C LEU A 289 24.52 13.11 -7.52
N SER A 290 24.16 11.91 -7.99
CA SER A 290 25.04 10.73 -7.99
C SER A 290 24.77 9.83 -9.19
N ASN A 291 25.79 9.07 -9.61
CA ASN A 291 25.72 8.07 -10.66
C ASN A 291 26.65 6.91 -10.29
N GLU A 292 26.10 5.88 -9.65
CA GLU A 292 26.85 4.78 -9.05
C GLU A 292 26.40 3.42 -9.62
N GLU A 293 27.29 2.42 -9.54
CA GLU A 293 26.88 1.04 -9.74
C GLU A 293 26.06 0.54 -8.57
N ASN A 294 25.05 -0.25 -8.86
CA ASN A 294 24.21 -0.83 -7.82
C ASN A 294 25.04 -1.83 -6.97
N PRO A 295 25.26 -1.56 -5.70
CA PRO A 295 26.09 -2.40 -4.83
C PRO A 295 25.41 -3.70 -4.39
N SER A 296 24.20 -3.99 -4.84
CA SER A 296 23.43 -5.16 -4.41
C SER A 296 24.06 -6.47 -4.87
N TYR A 297 24.31 -7.39 -3.95
CA TYR A 297 24.78 -8.76 -4.26
C TYR A 297 23.70 -9.62 -4.94
N LEU A 298 22.44 -9.16 -4.95
CA LEU A 298 21.36 -9.83 -5.66
C LEU A 298 21.43 -9.66 -7.18
N GLY A 299 22.37 -8.82 -7.68
CA GLY A 299 22.52 -8.53 -9.11
C GLY A 299 21.34 -7.77 -9.72
N ARG A 300 20.46 -7.24 -8.91
CA ARG A 300 19.26 -6.50 -9.31
C ARG A 300 18.94 -5.41 -8.29
N ASP A 301 17.99 -4.54 -8.64
CA ASP A 301 17.52 -3.49 -7.75
C ASP A 301 16.88 -4.06 -6.48
N PRO A 302 17.15 -3.49 -5.30
CA PRO A 302 16.53 -3.89 -4.04
C PRO A 302 15.11 -3.33 -3.91
N ILE A 303 14.34 -3.32 -5.01
CA ILE A 303 12.98 -2.84 -5.08
C ILE A 303 12.06 -4.04 -5.34
N PHE A 304 11.09 -4.21 -4.47
CA PHE A 304 10.17 -5.35 -4.48
C PHE A 304 8.76 -4.88 -4.80
N HIS A 305 8.05 -5.68 -5.59
CA HIS A 305 6.67 -5.46 -5.98
C HIS A 305 5.85 -6.73 -5.82
N VAL A 306 4.61 -6.57 -5.41
CA VAL A 306 3.59 -7.61 -5.49
C VAL A 306 2.26 -7.01 -5.87
N GLY A 307 1.56 -7.69 -6.78
CA GLY A 307 0.22 -7.38 -7.21
C GLY A 307 -0.84 -8.27 -6.55
N TRP A 308 -2.04 -7.72 -6.32
CA TRP A 308 -3.15 -8.51 -5.77
C TRP A 308 -3.78 -9.43 -6.82
N ARG A 309 -4.01 -8.90 -8.02
CA ARG A 309 -4.48 -9.66 -9.18
C ARG A 309 -3.62 -9.28 -10.38
N ASP A 310 -2.67 -10.14 -10.69
CA ASP A 310 -1.74 -9.93 -11.79
C ASP A 310 -2.45 -10.00 -13.13
N ARG A 311 -1.97 -9.18 -14.06
CA ARG A 311 -2.37 -9.19 -15.47
C ARG A 311 -1.19 -9.71 -16.29
N PRO A 312 -1.41 -10.63 -17.26
CA PRO A 312 -0.31 -11.20 -18.04
C PRO A 312 0.53 -10.16 -18.80
N ASP A 313 -0.12 -9.09 -19.29
CA ASP A 313 0.50 -8.12 -20.18
C ASP A 313 0.67 -6.72 -19.55
N ASN A 314 0.50 -6.62 -18.23
CA ASN A 314 0.63 -5.34 -17.53
C ASN A 314 1.12 -5.58 -16.09
N LEU A 315 2.23 -4.96 -15.76
CA LEU A 315 2.83 -5.06 -14.42
C LEU A 315 2.00 -4.34 -13.32
N TYR A 316 1.10 -3.42 -13.68
CA TYR A 316 0.15 -2.85 -12.73
C TYR A 316 -1.02 -3.81 -12.52
N SER A 317 -1.12 -4.38 -11.36
CA SER A 317 -2.18 -5.30 -10.95
C SER A 317 -3.46 -4.57 -10.55
N MET A 318 -4.56 -5.31 -10.48
CA MET A 318 -5.85 -4.83 -9.96
C MET A 318 -5.98 -5.13 -8.47
N GLY A 319 -6.57 -4.20 -7.72
CA GLY A 319 -6.94 -4.39 -6.32
C GLY A 319 -8.26 -5.14 -6.13
N PRO A 320 -8.54 -5.63 -4.92
CA PRO A 320 -9.82 -6.22 -4.58
C PRO A 320 -10.99 -5.23 -4.65
N LEU A 321 -10.71 -3.94 -4.49
CA LEU A 321 -11.70 -2.87 -4.42
C LEU A 321 -11.96 -2.19 -5.78
N ASP A 322 -11.08 -2.37 -6.78
CA ASP A 322 -11.18 -1.69 -8.08
C ASP A 322 -12.56 -1.88 -8.75
N ASN A 323 -13.10 -3.10 -8.69
CA ASN A 323 -14.39 -3.43 -9.30
C ASN A 323 -15.60 -3.03 -8.43
N LEU A 324 -15.38 -2.52 -7.22
CA LEU A 324 -16.43 -2.21 -6.27
C LEU A 324 -16.84 -0.73 -6.28
N VAL A 325 -16.04 0.14 -6.90
CA VAL A 325 -16.33 1.59 -6.97
C VAL A 325 -17.69 1.86 -7.62
N GLY A 326 -17.99 1.20 -8.75
CA GLY A 326 -19.27 1.35 -9.40
C GLY A 326 -20.46 0.82 -8.57
N MET A 327 -20.22 -0.20 -7.74
CA MET A 327 -21.23 -0.72 -6.82
C MET A 327 -21.42 0.22 -5.63
N GLN A 328 -20.36 0.82 -5.10
CA GLN A 328 -20.42 1.85 -4.07
C GLN A 328 -21.22 3.06 -4.56
N TYR A 329 -20.94 3.52 -5.78
CA TYR A 329 -21.71 4.60 -6.40
C TYR A 329 -23.20 4.27 -6.47
N ARG A 330 -23.56 3.03 -6.86
CA ARG A 330 -24.96 2.61 -6.91
C ARG A 330 -25.59 2.53 -5.52
N LEU A 331 -24.84 2.08 -4.51
CA LEU A 331 -25.26 2.02 -3.12
C LEU A 331 -25.61 3.43 -2.60
N ASP A 332 -24.68 4.37 -2.78
CA ASP A 332 -24.86 5.76 -2.37
C ASP A 332 -26.06 6.43 -3.08
N HIS A 333 -26.23 6.13 -4.37
CA HIS A 333 -27.37 6.63 -5.13
C HIS A 333 -28.72 6.12 -4.57
N LEU A 334 -28.81 4.84 -4.22
CA LEU A 334 -30.04 4.25 -3.67
C LEU A 334 -30.35 4.81 -2.28
N GLU A 335 -29.36 4.96 -1.41
CA GLU A 335 -29.52 5.54 -0.09
C GLU A 335 -29.95 7.02 -0.16
N ASN A 336 -29.30 7.81 -1.03
CA ASN A 336 -29.65 9.20 -1.22
C ASN A 336 -31.05 9.37 -1.83
N LEU A 337 -31.42 8.54 -2.83
CA LEU A 337 -32.76 8.56 -3.40
C LEU A 337 -33.84 8.25 -2.33
N LYS A 338 -33.55 7.29 -1.46
CA LYS A 338 -34.44 6.96 -0.34
C LYS A 338 -34.58 8.13 0.63
N ALA A 339 -33.46 8.79 0.97
CA ALA A 339 -33.45 9.97 1.82
C ALA A 339 -34.21 11.15 1.18
N ASP A 340 -34.02 11.40 -0.11
CA ASP A 340 -34.71 12.46 -0.87
C ASP A 340 -36.24 12.24 -0.87
N VAL A 341 -36.69 11.00 -1.10
CA VAL A 341 -38.13 10.68 -1.05
C VAL A 341 -38.68 10.81 0.36
N PHE A 342 -37.90 10.41 1.38
CA PHE A 342 -38.30 10.59 2.78
C PHE A 342 -38.49 12.08 3.14
N ASP A 343 -37.54 12.93 2.72
CA ASP A 343 -37.64 14.39 2.93
C ASP A 343 -38.86 15.00 2.21
N GLN A 344 -39.14 14.54 0.97
CA GLN A 344 -40.32 14.98 0.24
C GLN A 344 -41.64 14.51 0.86
N ILE A 345 -41.68 13.37 1.52
CA ILE A 345 -42.83 12.90 2.28
C ILE A 345 -42.97 13.69 3.59
N ALA A 346 -41.87 14.00 4.26
CA ALA A 346 -41.85 14.78 5.49
C ALA A 346 -42.24 16.25 5.24
N TYR A 347 -41.81 16.80 4.12
CA TYR A 347 -42.10 18.17 3.70
C TYR A 347 -42.75 18.17 2.29
N PRO A 348 -44.02 17.73 2.19
CA PRO A 348 -44.68 17.59 0.90
C PRO A 348 -44.97 18.96 0.25
N VAL A 349 -44.90 19.00 -1.08
CA VAL A 349 -45.23 20.18 -1.84
C VAL A 349 -46.73 20.46 -1.75
N LEU A 350 -47.08 21.68 -1.38
CA LEU A 350 -48.46 22.12 -1.32
C LEU A 350 -48.95 22.40 -2.74
N LYS A 351 -50.05 21.77 -3.13
CA LYS A 351 -50.77 22.01 -4.37
C LYS A 351 -51.96 22.89 -4.06
N ILE A 352 -51.98 24.06 -4.67
CA ILE A 352 -53.09 25.00 -4.59
C ILE A 352 -53.76 25.09 -5.97
N ARG A 353 -55.07 24.93 -6.02
CA ARG A 353 -55.85 25.06 -7.23
C ARG A 353 -57.04 25.98 -6.95
N GLY A 354 -57.32 26.91 -7.87
CA GLY A 354 -58.44 27.85 -7.76
C GLY A 354 -58.17 29.02 -6.81
N ASP A 355 -59.24 29.61 -6.31
CA ASP A 355 -59.17 30.77 -5.42
C ASP A 355 -59.05 30.31 -3.96
N VAL A 356 -57.87 30.58 -3.40
CA VAL A 356 -57.53 30.20 -2.03
C VAL A 356 -56.91 31.43 -1.36
N GLU A 357 -57.44 31.84 -0.21
CA GLU A 357 -56.86 32.94 0.56
C GLU A 357 -55.49 32.57 1.09
N ASP A 358 -54.57 33.55 1.18
CA ASP A 358 -53.27 33.37 1.79
C ASP A 358 -53.40 32.87 3.24
N PHE A 359 -52.68 31.84 3.57
CA PHE A 359 -52.66 31.26 4.91
C PHE A 359 -51.26 30.95 5.36
N ASP A 360 -51.01 31.14 6.67
CA ASP A 360 -49.77 30.75 7.29
C ASP A 360 -49.77 29.25 7.60
N PHE A 361 -48.64 28.57 7.34
CA PHE A 361 -48.50 27.16 7.56
C PHE A 361 -48.18 26.88 9.04
N GLU A 362 -49.20 27.00 9.91
CA GLU A 362 -49.11 26.79 11.34
C GLU A 362 -50.05 25.67 11.81
N PRO A 363 -49.72 25.00 12.92
CA PRO A 363 -50.66 24.04 13.54
C PRO A 363 -51.99 24.72 13.86
N ASN A 364 -53.11 24.15 13.39
CA ASN A 364 -54.47 24.67 13.52
C ASN A 364 -54.79 25.89 12.65
N ALA A 365 -53.99 26.24 11.61
CA ALA A 365 -54.35 27.26 10.65
C ALA A 365 -55.67 26.93 9.95
N ARG A 366 -56.49 27.96 9.70
CA ARG A 366 -57.76 27.83 8.98
C ARG A 366 -57.54 28.29 7.55
N ILE A 367 -57.87 27.40 6.61
CA ILE A 367 -57.77 27.68 5.18
C ILE A 367 -59.19 27.98 4.66
N TYR A 368 -59.38 29.13 4.05
CA TYR A 368 -60.64 29.52 3.40
C TYR A 368 -60.55 29.23 1.91
N LEU A 369 -61.46 28.41 1.41
CA LEU A 369 -61.49 27.96 0.02
C LEU A 369 -62.67 28.62 -0.70
N GLY A 370 -62.48 29.17 -1.89
CA GLY A 370 -63.54 29.57 -2.81
C GLY A 370 -64.23 28.34 -3.43
N ASP A 371 -65.32 28.59 -4.22
CA ASP A 371 -66.17 27.52 -4.78
C ASP A 371 -65.42 26.51 -5.67
N GLU A 372 -64.28 26.86 -6.23
CA GLU A 372 -63.40 25.96 -7.02
C GLU A 372 -62.02 25.78 -6.39
N GLY A 373 -61.85 26.22 -5.14
CA GLY A 373 -60.59 26.12 -4.42
C GLY A 373 -60.32 24.70 -3.92
N ASP A 374 -59.11 24.19 -4.15
CA ASP A 374 -58.64 22.91 -3.63
C ASP A 374 -57.20 23.06 -3.14
N VAL A 375 -56.94 22.58 -1.94
CA VAL A 375 -55.63 22.58 -1.32
C VAL A 375 -55.30 21.15 -0.92
N GLY A 376 -54.23 20.63 -1.47
CA GLY A 376 -53.77 19.26 -1.17
C GLY A 376 -52.28 19.15 -1.18
N TYR A 377 -51.78 18.07 -0.60
CA TYR A 377 -50.35 17.74 -0.67
C TYR A 377 -50.06 16.87 -1.88
N LEU A 378 -48.93 17.17 -2.54
CA LEU A 378 -48.38 16.35 -3.59
C LEU A 378 -47.35 15.42 -2.94
N VAL A 379 -47.79 14.22 -2.58
CA VAL A 379 -46.94 13.22 -1.97
C VAL A 379 -46.31 12.38 -3.08
N PRO A 380 -44.98 12.22 -3.11
CA PRO A 380 -44.31 11.35 -4.08
C PRO A 380 -44.66 9.88 -3.83
N ASP A 381 -44.38 9.02 -4.82
CA ASP A 381 -44.54 7.58 -4.68
C ASP A 381 -43.54 7.04 -3.66
N SER A 382 -44.02 6.33 -2.67
CA SER A 382 -43.20 5.74 -1.59
C SER A 382 -42.47 4.47 -1.99
N THR A 383 -42.55 4.03 -3.25
CA THR A 383 -41.93 2.77 -3.73
C THR A 383 -40.40 2.77 -3.55
N ALA A 384 -39.75 3.95 -3.63
CA ALA A 384 -38.30 4.08 -3.41
C ALA A 384 -37.89 3.73 -1.95
N LEU A 385 -38.79 3.84 -0.97
CA LEU A 385 -38.50 3.46 0.41
C LEU A 385 -38.29 1.93 0.59
N ASN A 386 -38.75 1.13 -0.37
CA ASN A 386 -38.58 -0.33 -0.37
C ASN A 386 -37.23 -0.78 -0.96
N ALA A 387 -36.27 0.14 -1.17
CA ALA A 387 -34.95 -0.18 -1.71
C ALA A 387 -34.05 -1.00 -0.77
N ASP A 388 -34.40 -1.18 0.50
CA ASP A 388 -33.60 -1.88 1.51
C ASP A 388 -33.15 -3.27 1.09
N PHE A 389 -34.04 -4.04 0.45
CA PHE A 389 -33.66 -5.38 -0.07
C PHE A 389 -32.58 -5.31 -1.16
N GLN A 390 -32.66 -4.30 -2.05
CA GLN A 390 -31.66 -4.11 -3.09
C GLN A 390 -30.33 -3.64 -2.50
N ILE A 391 -30.35 -2.76 -1.53
CA ILE A 391 -29.21 -2.25 -0.79
C ILE A 391 -28.48 -3.40 -0.10
N GLN A 392 -29.19 -4.21 0.69
CA GLN A 392 -28.62 -5.38 1.38
C GLN A 392 -28.03 -6.42 0.41
N ASN A 393 -28.68 -6.68 -0.70
CA ASN A 393 -28.18 -7.58 -1.74
C ASN A 393 -26.91 -7.02 -2.41
N LEU A 394 -26.87 -5.71 -2.66
CA LEU A 394 -25.69 -5.05 -3.22
C LEU A 394 -24.50 -5.10 -2.26
N GLU A 395 -24.72 -4.81 -0.99
CA GLU A 395 -23.71 -4.93 0.06
C GLU A 395 -23.13 -6.35 0.17
N ALA A 396 -24.00 -7.37 0.18
CA ALA A 396 -23.57 -8.75 0.25
C ALA A 396 -22.75 -9.17 -0.98
N LYS A 397 -23.12 -8.69 -2.18
CA LYS A 397 -22.34 -8.91 -3.40
C LYS A 397 -20.97 -8.22 -3.34
N MET A 398 -20.89 -6.99 -2.83
CA MET A 398 -19.62 -6.28 -2.64
C MET A 398 -18.67 -7.06 -1.74
N GLU A 399 -19.15 -7.54 -0.60
CA GLU A 399 -18.36 -8.33 0.34
C GLU A 399 -17.86 -9.64 -0.29
N MET A 400 -18.73 -10.34 -1.03
CA MET A 400 -18.36 -11.58 -1.72
C MET A 400 -17.31 -11.34 -2.82
N MET A 401 -17.45 -10.28 -3.61
CA MET A 401 -16.51 -9.94 -4.69
C MET A 401 -15.15 -9.50 -4.16
N ALA A 402 -15.11 -8.83 -3.01
CA ALA A 402 -13.87 -8.46 -2.32
C ALA A 402 -13.12 -9.68 -1.75
N GLY A 403 -13.76 -10.83 -1.64
CA GLY A 403 -13.21 -11.99 -0.93
C GLY A 403 -13.27 -11.88 0.59
N ALA A 404 -14.16 -11.03 1.10
CA ALA A 404 -14.41 -10.81 2.52
C ALA A 404 -15.90 -11.08 2.87
N PRO A 405 -16.40 -12.32 2.68
CA PRO A 405 -17.80 -12.63 2.98
C PRO A 405 -18.09 -12.48 4.47
N ARG A 406 -19.33 -12.13 4.80
CA ARG A 406 -19.79 -11.88 6.18
C ARG A 406 -19.47 -13.03 7.15
N GLU A 407 -19.59 -14.26 6.66
CA GLU A 407 -19.30 -15.46 7.43
C GLU A 407 -17.81 -15.56 7.80
N ALA A 408 -16.90 -15.14 6.93
CA ALA A 408 -15.46 -15.09 7.22
C ALA A 408 -15.12 -13.96 8.24
N MET A 409 -15.97 -12.95 8.33
CA MET A 409 -15.84 -11.84 9.30
C MET A 409 -16.54 -12.15 10.64
N GLY A 410 -17.11 -13.35 10.82
CA GLY A 410 -17.84 -13.73 12.02
C GLY A 410 -19.25 -13.13 12.13
N ILE A 411 -19.74 -12.49 11.07
CA ILE A 411 -21.09 -11.92 11.01
C ILE A 411 -22.06 -13.02 10.52
N ARG A 412 -23.04 -13.34 11.35
CA ARG A 412 -24.04 -14.35 11.02
C ARG A 412 -24.96 -13.84 9.91
N SER A 413 -24.97 -14.50 8.74
CA SER A 413 -25.94 -14.18 7.68
C SER A 413 -27.34 -14.64 8.07
N ALA A 414 -28.35 -13.83 7.74
CA ALA A 414 -29.75 -14.17 7.97
C ALA A 414 -30.17 -15.34 7.06
N GLY A 415 -30.79 -16.36 7.62
CA GLY A 415 -31.30 -17.55 6.95
C GLY A 415 -30.91 -18.83 7.67
N GLU A 416 -31.76 -19.85 7.57
CA GLU A 416 -31.45 -21.19 8.08
C GLU A 416 -30.48 -21.90 7.14
N LYS A 417 -29.18 -21.58 7.27
CA LYS A 417 -28.12 -22.35 6.62
C LYS A 417 -27.67 -23.45 7.57
N THR A 418 -27.49 -24.64 7.05
CA THR A 418 -26.90 -25.73 7.83
C THR A 418 -25.44 -25.41 8.19
N ALA A 419 -24.97 -25.88 9.35
CA ALA A 419 -23.58 -25.70 9.77
C ALA A 419 -22.58 -26.20 8.71
N PHE A 420 -22.98 -27.18 7.90
CA PHE A 420 -22.20 -27.73 6.79
C PHE A 420 -22.10 -26.73 5.62
N GLU A 421 -23.19 -26.08 5.23
CA GLU A 421 -23.18 -25.06 4.15
C GLU A 421 -22.37 -23.83 4.54
N VAL A 422 -22.52 -23.35 5.76
CA VAL A 422 -21.70 -22.24 6.29
C VAL A 422 -20.22 -22.62 6.26
N ASN A 423 -19.87 -23.84 6.65
CA ASN A 423 -18.51 -24.33 6.69
C ASN A 423 -17.93 -24.48 5.26
N GLN A 424 -18.72 -24.93 4.29
CA GLN A 424 -18.29 -24.99 2.88
C GLN A 424 -18.08 -23.59 2.28
N LEU A 425 -18.97 -22.64 2.56
CA LEU A 425 -18.83 -21.26 2.08
C LEU A 425 -17.59 -20.58 2.70
N MET A 426 -17.36 -20.75 4.00
CA MET A 426 -16.16 -20.26 4.68
C MET A 426 -14.89 -20.89 4.09
N THR A 427 -14.92 -22.17 3.76
CA THR A 427 -13.77 -22.89 3.17
C THR A 427 -13.47 -22.40 1.76
N ALA A 428 -14.50 -22.16 0.94
CA ALA A 428 -14.33 -21.67 -0.43
C ALA A 428 -13.80 -20.22 -0.48
N ALA A 429 -14.36 -19.33 0.31
CA ALA A 429 -13.89 -17.96 0.45
C ALA A 429 -12.48 -17.89 1.07
N GLY A 430 -12.22 -18.75 2.05
CA GLY A 430 -10.92 -18.88 2.69
C GLY A 430 -9.80 -19.33 1.74
N ARG A 431 -10.08 -20.09 0.68
CA ARG A 431 -9.09 -20.52 -0.30
C ARG A 431 -8.49 -19.34 -1.09
N ILE A 432 -9.33 -18.41 -1.54
CA ILE A 432 -8.86 -17.20 -2.25
C ILE A 432 -7.96 -16.39 -1.31
N PHE A 433 -8.41 -16.17 -0.10
CA PHE A 433 -7.66 -15.44 0.92
C PHE A 433 -6.31 -16.11 1.24
N GLN A 434 -6.31 -17.42 1.49
CA GLN A 434 -5.09 -18.20 1.75
C GLN A 434 -4.11 -18.15 0.57
N HIS A 435 -4.62 -18.28 -0.66
CA HIS A 435 -3.79 -18.16 -1.86
C HIS A 435 -3.15 -16.77 -1.98
N LYS A 436 -3.92 -15.70 -1.74
CA LYS A 436 -3.41 -14.32 -1.80
C LYS A 436 -2.40 -14.03 -0.69
N THR A 437 -2.63 -14.54 0.51
CA THR A 437 -1.69 -14.41 1.63
C THR A 437 -0.39 -15.15 1.36
N ALA A 438 -0.47 -16.40 0.87
CA ALA A 438 0.71 -17.18 0.50
C ALA A 438 1.48 -16.57 -0.68
N HIS A 439 0.77 -15.96 -1.64
CA HIS A 439 1.38 -15.21 -2.74
C HIS A 439 2.16 -13.99 -2.21
N PHE A 440 1.54 -13.19 -1.33
CA PHE A 440 2.18 -12.05 -0.70
C PHE A 440 3.43 -12.46 0.11
N GLU A 441 3.35 -13.55 0.88
CA GLU A 441 4.52 -14.05 1.61
C GLU A 441 5.67 -14.45 0.68
N ARG A 442 5.37 -15.27 -0.34
CA ARG A 442 6.40 -15.84 -1.21
C ARG A 442 7.03 -14.81 -2.15
N VAL A 443 6.21 -13.93 -2.75
CA VAL A 443 6.67 -13.00 -3.78
C VAL A 443 7.23 -11.71 -3.18
N PHE A 444 6.78 -11.34 -1.99
CA PHE A 444 7.11 -10.05 -1.39
C PHE A 444 7.90 -10.17 -0.08
N LEU A 445 7.35 -10.82 0.94
CA LEU A 445 8.01 -10.85 2.26
C LEU A 445 9.29 -11.70 2.27
N GLU A 446 9.30 -12.85 1.59
CA GLU A 446 10.49 -13.71 1.53
C GLU A 446 11.67 -13.00 0.84
N PRO A 447 11.53 -12.40 -0.36
CA PRO A 447 12.60 -11.63 -0.98
C PRO A 447 13.05 -10.42 -0.13
N ILE A 448 12.14 -9.72 0.52
CA ILE A 448 12.46 -8.57 1.40
C ILE A 448 13.32 -9.01 2.59
N LEU A 449 12.92 -10.07 3.29
CA LEU A 449 13.70 -10.57 4.44
C LEU A 449 15.10 -11.02 4.04
N ASN A 450 15.21 -11.66 2.87
CA ASN A 450 16.51 -12.07 2.33
C ASN A 450 17.35 -10.87 1.89
N ALA A 451 16.73 -9.83 1.33
CA ALA A 451 17.41 -8.57 1.01
C ALA A 451 17.85 -7.82 2.28
N MET A 452 17.05 -7.84 3.35
CA MET A 452 17.46 -7.28 4.64
C MET A 452 18.73 -7.99 5.18
N LEU A 453 18.77 -9.30 5.06
CA LEU A 453 19.95 -10.07 5.46
C LEU A 453 21.17 -9.75 4.55
N GLU A 454 20.97 -9.62 3.24
CA GLU A 454 22.03 -9.24 2.30
C GLU A 454 22.57 -7.83 2.60
N VAL A 455 21.68 -6.85 2.78
CA VAL A 455 22.06 -5.47 3.13
C VAL A 455 22.82 -5.43 4.46
N ALA A 456 22.42 -6.23 5.44
CA ALA A 456 23.15 -6.38 6.69
C ALA A 456 24.56 -6.96 6.47
N ARG A 457 24.69 -8.05 5.71
CA ARG A 457 25.97 -8.67 5.36
C ARG A 457 26.93 -7.72 4.67
N ARG A 458 26.41 -6.83 3.82
CA ARG A 458 27.21 -5.86 3.08
C ARG A 458 27.69 -4.70 3.94
N ASN A 459 26.81 -4.16 4.79
CA ASN A 459 27.04 -2.89 5.48
C ASN A 459 27.38 -3.01 6.96
N MET A 460 27.36 -4.23 7.54
CA MET A 460 27.68 -4.41 8.96
C MET A 460 29.18 -4.23 9.18
N ASP A 461 29.54 -3.19 9.88
CA ASP A 461 30.91 -2.77 10.19
C ASP A 461 31.20 -2.69 11.69
N TYR A 462 30.24 -3.06 12.53
CA TYR A 462 30.38 -3.09 13.99
C TYR A 462 29.74 -4.36 14.56
N GLU A 463 30.13 -4.70 15.78
CA GLU A 463 29.56 -5.81 16.52
C GLU A 463 28.17 -5.44 17.07
N ASP A 464 27.23 -6.31 16.91
CA ASP A 464 25.88 -6.16 17.48
C ASP A 464 25.67 -7.24 18.55
N THR A 465 24.87 -6.95 19.56
CA THR A 465 24.58 -7.91 20.63
C THR A 465 23.15 -8.39 20.49
N ALA A 466 22.97 -9.70 20.38
CA ALA A 466 21.65 -10.29 20.34
C ALA A 466 21.49 -11.39 21.41
N LYS A 467 20.23 -11.52 21.84
CA LYS A 467 19.80 -12.62 22.71
C LYS A 467 19.40 -13.81 21.83
N VAL A 468 20.23 -14.83 21.81
CA VAL A 468 20.03 -16.02 20.98
C VAL A 468 19.36 -17.11 21.81
N LEU A 469 18.37 -17.78 21.24
CA LEU A 469 17.79 -19.01 21.83
C LEU A 469 18.49 -20.21 21.19
N ASN A 470 19.12 -21.01 22.00
CA ASN A 470 19.57 -22.33 21.56
C ASN A 470 18.36 -23.27 21.53
N GLU A 471 17.97 -23.71 20.34
CA GLU A 471 16.79 -24.57 20.14
C GLU A 471 16.95 -25.95 20.75
N ASP A 472 18.18 -26.47 20.84
CA ASP A 472 18.47 -27.79 21.40
C ASP A 472 18.36 -27.83 22.94
N THR A 473 18.77 -26.74 23.61
CA THR A 473 18.78 -26.64 25.08
C THR A 473 17.60 -25.83 25.64
N GLY A 474 16.92 -25.04 24.80
CA GLY A 474 15.86 -24.09 25.21
C GLY A 474 16.36 -22.90 26.03
N LEU A 475 17.68 -22.73 26.18
CA LEU A 475 18.28 -21.66 26.97
C LEU A 475 18.63 -20.45 26.10
N TYR A 476 18.49 -19.25 26.70
CA TYR A 476 18.91 -18.01 26.07
C TYR A 476 20.33 -17.64 26.51
N PHE A 477 21.15 -17.21 25.56
CA PHE A 477 22.43 -16.60 25.81
C PHE A 477 22.60 -15.31 25.04
N PHE A 478 23.43 -14.40 25.53
CA PHE A 478 23.81 -13.19 24.83
C PHE A 478 25.13 -13.44 24.10
N THR A 479 25.16 -13.08 22.83
CA THR A 479 26.37 -13.14 22.02
C THR A 479 26.58 -11.87 21.26
N GLN A 480 27.81 -11.49 21.06
CA GLN A 480 28.19 -10.48 20.07
C GLN A 480 28.13 -11.13 18.70
N ILE A 481 27.53 -10.44 17.77
CA ILE A 481 27.34 -10.90 16.40
C ILE A 481 28.22 -10.05 15.49
N THR A 482 29.08 -10.71 14.75
CA THR A 482 29.94 -10.10 13.75
C THR A 482 29.39 -10.33 12.36
N ARG A 483 29.97 -9.66 11.37
CA ARG A 483 29.61 -9.85 9.96
C ARG A 483 29.81 -11.30 9.49
N ASP A 484 30.81 -12.00 10.04
CA ASP A 484 31.11 -13.39 9.65
C ASP A 484 30.07 -14.38 10.17
N ASP A 485 29.48 -14.09 11.32
CA ASP A 485 28.43 -14.94 11.91
C ASP A 485 27.13 -14.95 11.08
N ILE A 486 26.88 -13.90 10.30
CA ILE A 486 25.69 -13.79 9.45
C ILE A 486 25.93 -14.21 7.98
N LYS A 487 27.13 -14.73 7.65
CA LYS A 487 27.50 -15.17 6.29
C LYS A 487 27.17 -16.64 5.96
N ALA A 488 26.25 -17.28 6.66
CA ALA A 488 25.85 -18.64 6.31
C ALA A 488 24.98 -18.65 5.04
N ASN A 489 25.17 -19.65 4.18
CA ASN A 489 24.31 -19.88 3.03
C ASN A 489 22.94 -20.39 3.49
N GLY A 490 21.89 -19.78 2.98
CA GLY A 490 20.53 -20.13 3.33
C GLY A 490 19.56 -19.01 3.02
N LYS A 491 18.28 -19.27 3.28
CA LYS A 491 17.18 -18.35 3.03
C LYS A 491 16.31 -18.17 4.26
N ILE A 492 15.76 -16.98 4.41
CA ILE A 492 14.71 -16.72 5.39
C ILE A 492 13.37 -17.00 4.72
N ILE A 493 12.56 -17.83 5.34
CA ILE A 493 11.25 -18.22 4.84
C ILE A 493 10.18 -17.77 5.84
N PRO A 494 9.20 -16.95 5.40
CA PRO A 494 8.04 -16.62 6.21
C PRO A 494 7.16 -17.87 6.43
N MET A 495 6.50 -17.94 7.56
CA MET A 495 5.65 -19.06 7.94
C MET A 495 4.25 -18.66 8.40
N GLY A 496 3.88 -17.39 8.25
CA GLY A 496 2.61 -16.84 8.73
C GLY A 496 1.41 -17.49 8.09
N ALA A 497 1.33 -17.49 6.76
CA ALA A 497 0.23 -18.09 6.00
C ALA A 497 0.10 -19.59 6.25
N ARG A 498 1.22 -20.30 6.37
CA ARG A 498 1.24 -21.72 6.67
C ARG A 498 0.68 -22.03 8.06
N HIS A 499 1.11 -21.29 9.08
CA HIS A 499 0.60 -21.43 10.44
C HIS A 499 -0.87 -21.06 10.55
N PHE A 500 -1.32 -20.05 9.79
CA PHE A 500 -2.72 -19.68 9.74
C PHE A 500 -3.57 -20.80 9.14
N ALA A 501 -3.14 -21.40 8.03
CA ALA A 501 -3.81 -22.53 7.39
C ALA A 501 -3.86 -23.76 8.31
N GLU A 502 -2.74 -24.11 8.96
CA GLU A 502 -2.66 -25.22 9.93
C GLU A 502 -3.59 -25.00 11.13
N ARG A 503 -3.67 -23.77 11.65
CA ARG A 503 -4.61 -23.44 12.74
C ARG A 503 -6.06 -23.59 12.32
N ALA A 504 -6.43 -23.07 11.14
CA ALA A 504 -7.77 -23.19 10.60
C ALA A 504 -8.17 -24.67 10.46
N GLN A 505 -7.26 -25.50 9.96
CA GLN A 505 -7.47 -26.94 9.82
C GLN A 505 -7.56 -27.67 11.18
N ARG A 506 -6.75 -27.27 12.18
CA ARG A 506 -6.84 -27.83 13.53
C ARG A 506 -8.16 -27.48 14.22
N VAL A 507 -8.63 -26.23 14.09
CA VAL A 507 -9.94 -25.82 14.61
C VAL A 507 -11.05 -26.64 13.96
N GLN A 508 -11.00 -26.82 12.65
CA GLN A 508 -11.96 -27.64 11.93
C GLN A 508 -11.94 -29.11 12.39
N ASN A 509 -10.76 -29.71 12.51
CA ASN A 509 -10.60 -31.07 13.01
C ASN A 509 -11.12 -31.23 14.45
N LEU A 510 -10.82 -30.27 15.33
CA LEU A 510 -11.33 -30.26 16.71
C LEU A 510 -12.85 -30.12 16.76
N THR A 511 -13.43 -29.26 15.92
CA THR A 511 -14.88 -29.10 15.82
C THR A 511 -15.54 -30.39 15.35
N THR A 512 -14.96 -31.04 14.33
CA THR A 512 -15.43 -32.33 13.83
C THR A 512 -15.32 -33.43 14.90
N MET A 513 -14.20 -33.49 15.61
CA MET A 513 -14.02 -34.40 16.74
C MET A 513 -15.02 -34.16 17.86
N TYR A 514 -15.31 -32.89 18.18
CA TYR A 514 -16.31 -32.53 19.17
C TYR A 514 -17.73 -32.95 18.73
N GLN A 515 -18.06 -32.81 17.46
CA GLN A 515 -19.34 -33.27 16.91
C GLN A 515 -19.47 -34.79 16.97
N ILE A 516 -18.38 -35.53 16.62
CA ILE A 516 -18.33 -37.00 16.72
C ILE A 516 -18.51 -37.42 18.21
N LYS A 517 -17.81 -36.74 19.12
CA LYS A 517 -17.94 -36.99 20.55
C LYS A 517 -19.38 -36.76 21.07
N ALA A 518 -20.07 -35.77 20.53
CA ALA A 518 -21.44 -35.44 20.92
C ALA A 518 -22.48 -36.38 20.27
N SER A 519 -22.20 -36.90 19.08
CA SER A 519 -23.14 -37.76 18.33
C SER A 519 -23.01 -39.26 18.64
N ASP A 520 -21.84 -39.73 19.10
CA ASP A 520 -21.59 -41.14 19.42
C ASP A 520 -21.01 -41.31 20.83
N PRO A 521 -21.79 -41.75 21.81
CA PRO A 521 -21.35 -41.93 23.18
C PRO A 521 -20.27 -42.99 23.36
N THR A 522 -20.16 -43.96 22.43
CA THR A 522 -19.17 -45.02 22.49
C THR A 522 -17.79 -44.51 22.09
N ILE A 523 -17.71 -43.74 20.99
CA ILE A 523 -16.48 -43.07 20.54
C ILE A 523 -16.14 -41.91 21.50
N GLY A 524 -17.16 -41.20 22.01
CA GLY A 524 -16.99 -40.08 22.93
C GLY A 524 -16.24 -40.43 24.22
N SER A 525 -16.35 -41.67 24.70
CA SER A 525 -15.65 -42.14 25.91
C SER A 525 -14.14 -42.32 25.73
N HIS A 526 -13.69 -42.53 24.50
CA HIS A 526 -12.27 -42.71 24.16
C HIS A 526 -11.57 -41.41 23.76
N LEU A 527 -12.31 -40.30 23.56
CA LEU A 527 -11.72 -39.00 23.23
C LEU A 527 -11.51 -38.20 24.51
N SER A 528 -10.25 -38.02 24.89
CA SER A 528 -9.87 -37.16 26.00
C SER A 528 -10.27 -35.70 25.74
N GLY A 529 -10.82 -35.05 26.77
CA GLY A 529 -11.18 -33.63 26.71
C GLY A 529 -10.02 -32.67 26.99
N LYS A 530 -8.74 -33.18 26.97
CA LYS A 530 -7.54 -32.36 27.18
C LYS A 530 -6.96 -31.89 25.85
#